data_a5c4c8b75b1000e7c1a3b67390227c3e
#
_entry.id   a5c4c8b75b1000e7c1a3b67390227c3e
#
_cell.length_a   1.000
_cell.length_b   1.000
_cell.length_c   1.000
_cell.angle_alpha   90.00
_cell.angle_beta   90.00
_cell.angle_gamma   90.00
#
_symmetry.space_group_name_H-M   'P 1'
#
loop_
_entity.id
_entity.type
_entity.pdbx_description
1 polymer ?
#
loop_
_entity_poly.entity_id
_entity_poly.type
_entity_poly.pdbx_seq_one_letter_code
_entity_poly.pdbx_strand_id
1 'polypeptide(L)'
;MKKTISGNDLIMIFLYLLKQKEMYGYELTKMIKEKTNNTFTIKMSTLYPSLRKLIDAGYVKTRSVVVDNKTRVYYSLEKEGELYLNELIEQYLIKRDLIDSLIFDNNDQGEKTNER
;
A
#
# COMPACT_ATOMS: atom_id res chain seq x y z
N MET A 1 12.03 -9.01 -15.66
CA MET A 1 12.36 -8.58 -14.30
C MET A 1 11.18 -8.77 -13.36
N LYS A 2 11.43 -9.26 -12.20
CA LYS A 2 10.39 -9.51 -11.22
C LYS A 2 9.94 -8.20 -10.58
N LYS A 3 8.64 -7.98 -10.50
CA LYS A 3 8.09 -6.78 -9.86
C LYS A 3 7.90 -7.03 -8.38
N THR A 4 8.46 -6.15 -7.57
CA THR A 4 8.33 -6.25 -6.11
C THR A 4 8.03 -4.89 -5.53
N ILE A 5 7.41 -4.90 -4.35
CA ILE A 5 7.12 -3.68 -3.59
C ILE A 5 7.60 -3.95 -2.16
N SER A 6 8.28 -2.98 -1.57
CA SER A 6 8.81 -3.12 -0.22
C SER A 6 7.68 -3.27 0.81
N GLY A 7 8.03 -3.79 1.99
CA GLY A 7 7.05 -4.00 3.04
C GLY A 7 6.38 -2.70 3.48
N ASN A 8 7.13 -1.61 3.60
CA ASN A 8 6.56 -0.32 3.99
C ASN A 8 5.60 0.21 2.95
N ASP A 9 5.94 0.04 1.68
CA ASP A 9 5.06 0.47 0.60
C ASP A 9 3.80 -0.38 0.54
N LEU A 10 3.90 -1.68 0.83
CA LEU A 10 2.73 -2.55 0.90
C LEU A 10 1.78 -2.11 2.01
N ILE A 11 2.30 -1.75 3.17
CA ILE A 11 1.48 -1.25 4.28
C ILE A 11 0.70 -0.02 3.82
N MET A 12 1.38 0.91 3.17
CA MET A 12 0.74 2.11 2.65
C MET A 12 -0.39 1.76 1.69
N ILE A 13 -0.15 0.80 0.80
CA ILE A 13 -1.13 0.36 -0.19
C ILE A 13 -2.34 -0.26 0.50
N PHE A 14 -2.12 -1.15 1.48
CA PHE A 14 -3.22 -1.79 2.19
C PHE A 14 -4.09 -0.75 2.90
N LEU A 15 -3.46 0.21 3.58
CA LEU A 15 -4.20 1.26 4.27
C LEU A 15 -5.00 2.11 3.29
N TYR A 16 -4.41 2.44 2.15
CA TYR A 16 -5.11 3.23 1.14
C TYR A 16 -6.34 2.50 0.61
N LEU A 17 -6.20 1.22 0.29
CA LEU A 17 -7.31 0.44 -0.23
C LEU A 17 -8.42 0.31 0.80
N LEU A 18 -8.07 0.10 2.07
CA LEU A 18 -9.06 0.01 3.13
C LEU A 18 -9.70 1.36 3.44
N LYS A 19 -9.05 2.47 3.08
CA LYS A 19 -9.67 3.78 3.17
C LYS A 19 -10.81 3.92 2.16
N GLN A 20 -10.67 3.27 1.00
CA GLN A 20 -11.70 3.33 -0.03
C GLN A 20 -12.96 2.58 0.37
N LYS A 21 -12.79 1.39 0.95
CA LYS A 21 -13.91 0.63 1.46
C LYS A 21 -13.40 -0.54 2.30
N GLU A 22 -14.29 -1.03 3.15
CA GLU A 22 -14.07 -2.26 3.90
C GLU A 22 -13.92 -3.45 2.94
N MET A 23 -12.95 -4.32 3.19
CA MET A 23 -12.70 -5.48 2.33
C MET A 23 -12.26 -6.68 3.14
N TYR A 24 -12.57 -7.88 2.65
CA TYR A 24 -11.97 -9.08 3.21
C TYR A 24 -10.68 -9.41 2.44
N GLY A 25 -9.88 -10.34 2.99
CA GLY A 25 -8.52 -10.53 2.49
C GLY A 25 -8.43 -10.83 1.01
N TYR A 26 -9.30 -11.70 0.51
CA TYR A 26 -9.30 -12.04 -0.91
C TYR A 26 -9.57 -10.81 -1.79
N GLU A 27 -10.49 -9.94 -1.35
CA GLU A 27 -10.78 -8.72 -2.11
C GLU A 27 -9.58 -7.81 -2.22
N LEU A 28 -8.79 -7.70 -1.15
CA LEU A 28 -7.58 -6.90 -1.18
C LEU A 28 -6.59 -7.41 -2.23
N THR A 29 -6.35 -8.72 -2.24
CA THR A 29 -5.42 -9.29 -3.22
C THR A 29 -5.94 -9.14 -4.63
N LYS A 30 -7.24 -9.33 -4.82
CA LYS A 30 -7.86 -9.18 -6.13
C LYS A 30 -7.76 -7.74 -6.63
N MET A 31 -8.00 -6.78 -5.76
CA MET A 31 -7.93 -5.36 -6.10
C MET A 31 -6.51 -4.99 -6.55
N ILE A 32 -5.50 -5.45 -5.82
CA ILE A 32 -4.12 -5.18 -6.18
C ILE A 32 -3.77 -5.78 -7.53
N LYS A 33 -4.19 -7.01 -7.76
CA LYS A 33 -3.95 -7.68 -9.03
C LYS A 33 -4.60 -6.91 -10.18
N GLU A 34 -5.85 -6.51 -10.01
CA GLU A 34 -6.60 -5.80 -11.06
C GLU A 34 -6.02 -4.42 -11.33
N LYS A 35 -5.68 -3.68 -10.28
CA LYS A 35 -5.15 -2.33 -10.45
C LYS A 35 -3.78 -2.31 -11.14
N THR A 36 -3.08 -3.42 -11.12
CA THR A 36 -1.77 -3.52 -11.76
C THR A 36 -1.83 -4.30 -13.07
N ASN A 37 -3.02 -4.52 -13.61
CA ASN A 37 -3.22 -5.28 -14.86
C ASN A 37 -2.53 -6.64 -14.79
N ASN A 38 -2.69 -7.33 -13.67
CA ASN A 38 -2.16 -8.67 -13.42
C ASN A 38 -0.62 -8.74 -13.41
N THR A 39 0.05 -7.59 -13.23
CA THR A 39 1.52 -7.58 -13.23
C THR A 39 2.09 -7.71 -11.83
N PHE A 40 1.27 -7.56 -10.78
CA PHE A 40 1.73 -7.68 -9.41
C PHE A 40 0.66 -8.37 -8.58
N THR A 41 1.05 -9.39 -7.82
CA THR A 41 0.13 -10.14 -6.96
C THR A 41 0.73 -10.28 -5.57
N ILE A 42 -0.16 -10.41 -4.57
CA ILE A 42 0.23 -10.61 -3.17
C ILE A 42 -0.27 -11.97 -2.74
N LYS A 43 0.62 -12.76 -2.14
CA LYS A 43 0.23 -14.06 -1.57
C LYS A 43 -0.44 -13.83 -0.22
N MET A 44 -1.35 -14.72 0.12
CA MET A 44 -2.02 -14.67 1.43
C MET A 44 -1.03 -14.77 2.58
N SER A 45 0.07 -15.52 2.37
CA SER A 45 1.11 -15.66 3.38
C SER A 45 1.85 -14.35 3.66
N THR A 46 1.78 -13.39 2.73
CA THR A 46 2.33 -12.05 2.93
C THR A 46 1.26 -11.11 3.48
N LEU A 47 0.05 -11.23 2.98
CA LEU A 47 -1.05 -10.33 3.33
C LEU A 47 -1.44 -10.43 4.80
N TYR A 48 -1.74 -11.65 5.29
CA TYR A 48 -2.30 -11.80 6.62
C TYR A 48 -1.37 -11.37 7.74
N PRO A 49 -0.07 -11.69 7.72
CA PRO A 49 0.83 -11.16 8.75
C PRO A 49 0.90 -9.63 8.74
N SER A 50 0.84 -9.01 7.56
CA SER A 50 0.83 -7.55 7.47
C SER A 50 -0.42 -6.95 8.05
N LEU A 51 -1.58 -7.54 7.73
CA LEU A 51 -2.85 -7.09 8.29
C LEU A 51 -2.86 -7.27 9.81
N ARG A 52 -2.28 -8.36 10.31
CA ARG A 52 -2.20 -8.60 11.75
C ARG A 52 -1.43 -7.49 12.46
N LYS A 53 -0.31 -7.08 11.87
CA LYS A 53 0.47 -5.98 12.44
C LYS A 53 -0.34 -4.69 12.49
N LEU A 54 -1.14 -4.44 11.46
CA LEU A 54 -1.96 -3.23 11.41
C LEU A 54 -3.07 -3.26 12.44
N ILE A 55 -3.65 -4.43 12.68
CA ILE A 55 -4.65 -4.61 13.73
C ILE A 55 -4.02 -4.39 15.10
N ASP A 56 -2.88 -4.99 15.35
CA ASP A 56 -2.19 -4.89 16.62
C ASP A 56 -1.75 -3.45 16.91
N ALA A 57 -1.47 -2.69 15.88
CA ALA A 57 -1.09 -1.29 16.02
C ALA A 57 -2.29 -0.34 16.16
N GLY A 58 -3.51 -0.85 16.01
CA GLY A 58 -4.70 -0.02 16.12
C GLY A 58 -5.07 0.76 14.88
N TYR A 59 -4.47 0.42 13.75
CA TYR A 59 -4.73 1.13 12.48
C TYR A 59 -5.87 0.53 11.69
N VAL A 60 -6.18 -0.73 11.93
CA VAL A 60 -7.19 -1.50 11.20
C VAL A 60 -8.01 -2.28 12.21
N LYS A 61 -9.30 -2.37 11.97
CA LYS A 61 -10.18 -3.21 12.78
C LYS A 61 -10.84 -4.26 11.89
N THR A 62 -11.41 -5.28 12.54
CA THR A 62 -12.04 -6.37 11.82
C THR A 62 -13.47 -6.57 12.32
N ARG A 63 -14.29 -7.17 11.46
CA ARG A 63 -15.57 -7.71 11.84
C ARG A 63 -15.81 -9.00 11.06
N SER A 64 -16.50 -9.94 11.67
CA SER A 64 -16.80 -11.21 11.03
C SER A 64 -18.23 -11.20 10.51
N VAL A 65 -18.43 -11.76 9.32
CA VAL A 65 -19.72 -11.86 8.68
C VAL A 65 -19.88 -13.28 8.17
N VAL A 66 -21.06 -13.84 8.36
CA VAL A 66 -21.39 -15.17 7.82
C VAL A 66 -22.05 -14.97 6.46
N VAL A 67 -21.44 -15.54 5.42
CA VAL A 67 -21.96 -15.48 4.05
C VAL A 67 -21.93 -16.90 3.49
N ASP A 68 -23.08 -17.41 3.08
CA ASP A 68 -23.20 -18.78 2.53
C ASP A 68 -22.57 -19.81 3.44
N ASN A 69 -22.89 -19.75 4.73
CA ASN A 69 -22.42 -20.66 5.78
C ASN A 69 -20.91 -20.61 6.00
N LYS A 70 -20.24 -19.54 5.51
CA LYS A 70 -18.81 -19.35 5.73
C LYS A 70 -18.59 -18.02 6.43
N THR A 71 -17.63 -18.01 7.35
CA THR A 71 -17.26 -16.77 8.03
C THR A 71 -16.24 -16.03 7.21
N ARG A 72 -16.52 -14.75 6.94
CA ARG A 72 -15.57 -13.84 6.30
C ARG A 72 -15.17 -12.78 7.30
N VAL A 73 -13.88 -12.47 7.32
CA VAL A 73 -13.35 -11.40 8.15
C VAL A 73 -13.11 -10.19 7.26
N TYR A 74 -13.81 -9.12 7.57
CA TYR A 74 -13.66 -7.84 6.87
C TYR A 74 -12.73 -6.94 7.65
N TYR A 75 -11.91 -6.21 6.92
CA TYR A 75 -10.94 -5.26 7.47
C TYR A 75 -11.36 -3.85 7.09
N SER A 76 -11.27 -2.93 8.03
CA SER A 76 -11.60 -1.53 7.77
C SER A 76 -10.60 -0.62 8.45
N LEU A 77 -10.46 0.59 7.92
CA LEU A 77 -9.47 1.53 8.42
C LEU A 77 -10.00 2.26 9.65
N GLU A 78 -9.16 2.32 10.68
CA GLU A 78 -9.44 3.15 11.84
C GLU A 78 -8.94 4.57 11.58
N LYS A 79 -9.42 5.52 12.38
CA LYS A 79 -8.98 6.90 12.27
C LYS A 79 -7.47 7.02 12.42
N GLU A 80 -6.89 6.29 13.37
CA GLU A 80 -5.44 6.30 13.56
C GLU A 80 -4.71 5.72 12.35
N GLY A 81 -5.33 4.76 11.68
CA GLY A 81 -4.77 4.23 10.45
C GLY A 81 -4.77 5.23 9.33
N GLU A 82 -5.80 6.07 9.26
CA GLU A 82 -5.84 7.11 8.24
C GLU A 82 -4.74 8.14 8.47
N LEU A 83 -4.51 8.52 9.73
CA LEU A 83 -3.43 9.45 10.05
C LEU A 83 -2.07 8.86 9.68
N TYR A 84 -1.88 7.58 9.99
CA TYR A 84 -0.64 6.90 9.65
C TYR A 84 -0.45 6.81 8.14
N LEU A 85 -1.54 6.52 7.41
CA LEU A 85 -1.50 6.49 5.94
C LEU A 85 -1.02 7.82 5.38
N ASN A 86 -1.53 8.93 5.90
CA ASN A 86 -1.14 10.25 5.43
C ASN A 86 0.35 10.49 5.65
N GLU A 87 0.89 10.05 6.79
CA GLU A 87 2.33 10.15 7.05
C GLU A 87 3.14 9.32 6.06
N LEU A 88 2.69 8.11 5.78
CA LEU A 88 3.40 7.22 4.86
C LEU A 88 3.41 7.80 3.45
N ILE A 89 2.29 8.36 3.02
CA ILE A 89 2.21 8.97 1.69
C ILE A 89 3.16 10.16 1.60
N GLU A 90 3.18 11.00 2.63
CA GLU A 90 4.06 12.16 2.64
C GLU A 90 5.52 11.73 2.57
N GLN A 91 5.90 10.73 3.36
CA GLN A 91 7.26 10.21 3.36
C GLN A 91 7.62 9.60 2.01
N TYR A 92 6.67 8.90 1.39
CA TYR A 92 6.89 8.34 0.08
C TYR A 92 7.18 9.43 -0.97
N LEU A 93 6.38 10.49 -0.97
CA LEU A 93 6.56 11.58 -1.92
C LEU A 93 7.89 12.29 -1.75
N ILE A 94 8.29 12.54 -0.50
CA ILE A 94 9.58 13.17 -0.20
C ILE A 94 10.72 12.28 -0.70
N LYS A 95 10.67 11.00 -0.37
CA LYS A 95 11.71 10.06 -0.78
C LYS A 95 11.78 9.95 -2.29
N ARG A 96 10.63 9.86 -2.96
CA ARG A 96 10.59 9.78 -4.42
C ARG A 96 11.27 11.00 -5.05
N ASP A 97 10.93 12.19 -4.56
CA ASP A 97 11.49 13.41 -5.12
C ASP A 97 12.99 13.50 -4.89
N LEU A 98 13.46 13.07 -3.71
CA LEU A 98 14.90 13.05 -3.44
C LEU A 98 15.64 12.09 -4.36
N ILE A 99 15.10 10.90 -4.52
CA ILE A 99 15.72 9.89 -5.38
C ILE A 99 15.73 10.37 -6.82
N ASP A 100 14.61 10.90 -7.28
CA ASP A 100 14.51 11.41 -8.65
C ASP A 100 15.53 12.51 -8.90
N SER A 101 15.74 13.39 -7.93
CA SER A 101 16.73 14.45 -8.05
C SER A 101 18.14 13.90 -8.17
N LEU A 102 18.40 12.77 -7.51
CA LEU A 102 19.75 12.22 -7.47
C LEU A 102 20.09 11.37 -8.69
N ILE A 103 19.11 10.66 -9.26
CA ILE A 103 19.43 9.69 -10.32
C ILE A 103 18.97 10.15 -11.70
N PHE A 104 17.95 10.99 -11.79
CA PHE A 104 17.48 11.45 -13.09
C PHE A 104 18.06 12.80 -13.48
N ASP A 105 18.58 13.52 -12.51
CA ASP A 105 19.32 14.76 -12.76
C ASP A 105 18.56 15.72 -13.67
N ASN A 106 17.30 15.90 -13.38
CA ASN A 106 16.43 16.71 -14.23
C ASN A 106 16.89 18.16 -14.35
N ASN A 107 17.64 18.61 -13.37
CA ASN A 107 18.11 20.00 -13.37
C ASN A 107 19.13 20.28 -14.44
N ASP A 108 19.84 19.26 -14.88
CA ASP A 108 20.85 19.43 -15.91
C ASP A 108 20.23 19.61 -17.27
N GLN A 109 19.02 19.33 -17.38
CA GLN A 109 18.35 19.49 -18.64
C GLN A 109 18.06 20.95 -18.93
N GLY A 110 18.16 21.68 -17.92
CA GLY A 110 18.13 23.13 -18.03
C GLY A 110 19.50 23.62 -18.25
N GLU A 111 19.86 22.96 -17.96
CA GLU A 111 20.75 23.25 -17.99
C GLU A 111 21.53 22.78 -18.38
N LYS A 112 21.49 22.26 -18.40
CA LYS A 112 21.92 21.85 -18.76
C LYS A 112 22.58 21.84 -19.03
N THR A 113 22.91 21.98 -18.75
CA THR A 113 23.49 21.98 -18.93
C THR A 113 24.25 22.06 -18.75
N ASN A 114 24.45 22.12 -18.48
CA ASN A 114 25.09 22.22 -18.43
C ASN A 114 25.91 22.13 -18.42
N GLU A 115 26.01 22.00 -18.17
CA GLU A 115 26.65 21.94 -18.23
C GLU A 115 27.36 21.63 -18.38
N ARG A 116 27.73 21.29 -18.16
CA ARG A 116 28.62 21.02 -18.33
C ARG A 116 29.35 21.49 -18.60
#